data_f2801ed8bce42bc45c287bddb84a4fa5
#
_entry.id   f2801ed8bce42bc45c287bddb84a4fa5
#
_cell.length_a   1.000
_cell.length_b   1.000
_cell.length_c   1.000
_cell.angle_alpha   90.00
_cell.angle_beta   90.00
_cell.angle_gamma   90.00
#
_symmetry.space_group_name_H-M   'P 1'
#
loop_
_entity.id
_entity.type
_entity.pdbx_description
1 polymer ?
#
loop_
_entity_poly.entity_id
_entity_poly.type
_entity_poly.pdbx_seq_one_letter_code
_entity_poly.pdbx_strand_id
1 'polypeptide(L)'
;MNPLQARQLVIDIPGRGDGEALNFAVEPGQIWGVLGPNGAGKRTLLHTLAGLRAPRHGSVCLGEHPLADLKRRTISQQLGMVFQERQDGFPATVLETALIGRHPWLSPWQMESGADERLARGALEQLDVGHLSDRLVNTLSGGERQRVAIATVLTQAPDTWLLDEPTNHLDLHHQVSVLQLLTEQARSGRSVFMCLHDLNLAARWCDHLLLLYPNGEACWGPAERMLVPAALERLYDQELLTVDVDGAPLFVPVKY
;
A
#
# COMPACT_ATOMS: atom_id res chain seq x y z
N MET A 1 11.15 3.34 -14.67
CA MET A 1 10.46 2.52 -13.65
C MET A 1 9.53 1.54 -14.36
N ASN A 2 9.41 0.33 -13.87
CA ASN A 2 8.59 -0.71 -14.48
C ASN A 2 7.19 -0.71 -13.86
N PRO A 3 6.09 -0.82 -14.65
CA PRO A 3 4.75 -0.96 -14.09
C PRO A 3 4.60 -2.29 -13.34
N LEU A 4 3.81 -2.28 -12.27
CA LEU A 4 3.36 -3.49 -11.60
C LEU A 4 2.10 -3.99 -12.30
N GLN A 5 2.11 -5.22 -12.82
CA GLN A 5 1.01 -5.76 -13.62
C GLN A 5 0.44 -7.03 -13.02
N ALA A 6 -0.89 -7.13 -13.03
CA ALA A 6 -1.63 -8.36 -12.81
C ALA A 6 -2.08 -8.90 -14.19
N ARG A 7 -1.67 -10.12 -14.53
CA ARG A 7 -2.01 -10.78 -15.81
C ARG A 7 -2.83 -12.04 -15.52
N GLN A 8 -4.13 -12.01 -15.83
CA GLN A 8 -5.09 -13.09 -15.54
C GLN A 8 -4.99 -13.57 -14.10
N LEU A 9 -4.78 -12.66 -13.17
CA LEU A 9 -4.43 -12.94 -11.78
C LEU A 9 -5.67 -13.35 -10.99
N VAL A 10 -5.75 -14.59 -10.53
CA VAL A 10 -6.75 -15.07 -9.56
C VAL A 10 -6.06 -15.22 -8.21
N ILE A 11 -6.50 -14.44 -7.22
CA ILE A 11 -5.94 -14.52 -5.86
C ILE A 11 -6.45 -15.75 -5.13
N ASP A 12 -5.59 -16.39 -4.33
CA ASP A 12 -5.96 -17.57 -3.56
C ASP A 12 -6.49 -17.16 -2.16
N ILE A 13 -7.81 -17.02 -2.03
CA ILE A 13 -8.46 -16.75 -0.75
C ILE A 13 -8.86 -18.10 -0.12
N PRO A 14 -8.35 -18.45 1.10
CA PRO A 14 -8.69 -19.69 1.76
C PRO A 14 -10.20 -19.86 1.96
N GLY A 15 -10.71 -21.04 1.62
CA GLY A 15 -12.13 -21.36 1.78
C GLY A 15 -13.08 -20.74 0.74
N ARG A 16 -12.55 -20.06 -0.28
CA ARG A 16 -13.34 -19.52 -1.41
C ARG A 16 -12.99 -20.22 -2.72
N GLY A 17 -13.96 -20.25 -3.64
CA GLY A 17 -13.75 -20.60 -5.03
C GLY A 17 -12.94 -19.54 -5.79
N ASP A 18 -12.79 -19.73 -7.11
CA ASP A 18 -12.13 -18.77 -7.97
C ASP A 18 -12.92 -17.46 -8.03
N GLY A 19 -12.22 -16.36 -7.86
CA GLY A 19 -12.75 -15.02 -8.07
C GLY A 19 -12.48 -14.52 -9.49
N GLU A 20 -12.79 -13.25 -9.71
CA GLU A 20 -12.51 -12.55 -10.98
C GLU A 20 -11.00 -12.59 -11.32
N ALA A 21 -10.71 -12.87 -12.60
CA ALA A 21 -9.34 -12.81 -13.11
C ALA A 21 -8.92 -11.36 -13.35
N LEU A 22 -8.04 -10.85 -12.52
CA LEU A 22 -7.60 -9.46 -12.54
C LEU A 22 -6.60 -9.21 -13.66
N ASN A 23 -6.86 -8.17 -14.47
CA ASN A 23 -5.98 -7.71 -15.53
C ASN A 23 -5.84 -6.20 -15.46
N PHE A 24 -4.80 -5.72 -14.77
CA PHE A 24 -4.52 -4.30 -14.65
C PHE A 24 -3.02 -4.02 -14.58
N ALA A 25 -2.65 -2.77 -14.82
CA ALA A 25 -1.30 -2.26 -14.64
C ALA A 25 -1.33 -1.02 -13.77
N VAL A 26 -0.46 -0.97 -12.77
CA VAL A 26 -0.19 0.21 -11.96
C VAL A 26 1.00 0.91 -12.61
N GLU A 27 0.71 1.95 -13.38
CA GLU A 27 1.72 2.69 -14.12
C GLU A 27 2.52 3.64 -13.21
N PRO A 28 3.77 3.97 -13.56
CA PRO A 28 4.52 5.01 -12.88
C PRO A 28 3.75 6.33 -12.79
N GLY A 29 3.71 6.90 -11.59
CA GLY A 29 2.99 8.14 -11.31
C GLY A 29 1.54 7.96 -10.86
N GLN A 30 1.01 6.74 -10.85
CA GLN A 30 -0.36 6.47 -10.44
C GLN A 30 -0.50 6.11 -8.96
N ILE A 31 -1.61 6.54 -8.37
CA ILE A 31 -2.07 6.13 -7.04
C ILE A 31 -3.33 5.28 -7.21
N TRP A 32 -3.23 4.02 -6.81
CA TRP A 32 -4.33 3.07 -6.81
C TRP A 32 -4.83 2.81 -5.40
N GLY A 33 -6.16 2.87 -5.22
CA GLY A 33 -6.85 2.47 -4.00
C GLY A 33 -7.57 1.14 -4.17
N VAL A 34 -7.50 0.28 -3.17
CA VAL A 34 -8.29 -0.95 -3.12
C VAL A 34 -9.36 -0.81 -2.06
N LEU A 35 -10.62 -0.92 -2.47
CA LEU A 35 -11.79 -0.85 -1.61
C LEU A 35 -12.51 -2.21 -1.56
N GLY A 36 -13.17 -2.48 -0.46
CA GLY A 36 -13.95 -3.67 -0.24
C GLY A 36 -14.14 -3.96 1.24
N PRO A 37 -15.16 -4.73 1.62
CA PRO A 37 -15.41 -5.09 3.01
C PRO A 37 -14.29 -5.98 3.59
N ASN A 38 -14.35 -6.18 4.91
CA ASN A 38 -13.43 -7.08 5.58
C ASN A 38 -13.59 -8.51 5.02
N GLY A 39 -12.47 -9.18 4.80
CA GLY A 39 -12.47 -10.52 4.20
C GLY A 39 -12.64 -10.55 2.68
N ALA A 40 -12.82 -9.44 1.96
CA ALA A 40 -12.93 -9.42 0.49
C ALA A 40 -11.65 -9.90 -0.23
N GLY A 41 -10.50 -9.94 0.48
CA GLY A 41 -9.24 -10.40 -0.09
C GLY A 41 -8.21 -9.30 -0.34
N LYS A 42 -8.43 -8.08 0.13
CA LYS A 42 -7.50 -6.94 -0.05
C LYS A 42 -6.07 -7.27 0.36
N ARG A 43 -5.87 -7.78 1.60
CA ARG A 43 -4.55 -8.19 2.10
C ARG A 43 -3.98 -9.35 1.29
N THR A 44 -4.81 -10.34 0.89
CA THR A 44 -4.37 -11.44 0.05
C THR A 44 -3.87 -10.95 -1.30
N LEU A 45 -4.60 -10.03 -1.93
CA LEU A 45 -4.17 -9.39 -3.18
C LEU A 45 -2.84 -8.67 -2.99
N LEU A 46 -2.71 -7.85 -1.96
CA LEU A 46 -1.49 -7.09 -1.68
C LEU A 46 -0.27 -8.02 -1.49
N HIS A 47 -0.43 -9.11 -0.71
CA HIS A 47 0.62 -10.12 -0.53
C HIS A 47 0.95 -10.86 -1.84
N THR A 48 -0.05 -11.11 -2.69
CA THR A 48 0.16 -11.73 -4.01
C THR A 48 0.92 -10.79 -4.93
N LEU A 49 0.56 -9.51 -4.97
CA LEU A 49 1.26 -8.47 -5.73
C LEU A 49 2.71 -8.27 -5.24
N ALA A 50 2.98 -8.47 -3.95
CA ALA A 50 4.33 -8.44 -3.38
C ALA A 50 5.15 -9.72 -3.66
N GLY A 51 4.56 -10.74 -4.30
CA GLY A 51 5.19 -12.03 -4.48
C GLY A 51 5.44 -12.80 -3.19
N LEU A 52 4.73 -12.44 -2.10
CA LEU A 52 4.80 -13.12 -0.80
C LEU A 52 3.83 -14.31 -0.72
N ARG A 53 2.83 -14.33 -1.61
CA ARG A 53 1.86 -15.40 -1.75
C ARG A 53 1.72 -15.76 -3.22
N ALA A 54 1.70 -17.06 -3.52
CA ALA A 54 1.44 -17.53 -4.88
C ALA A 54 -0.01 -17.21 -5.28
N PRO A 55 -0.27 -16.77 -6.51
CA PRO A 55 -1.61 -16.70 -7.06
C PRO A 55 -2.18 -18.10 -7.28
N ARG A 56 -3.50 -18.23 -7.36
CA ARG A 56 -4.15 -19.48 -7.77
C ARG A 56 -3.98 -19.69 -9.27
N HIS A 57 -4.15 -18.65 -10.05
CA HIS A 57 -3.94 -18.61 -11.51
C HIS A 57 -3.33 -17.27 -11.92
N GLY A 58 -2.76 -17.24 -13.11
CA GLY A 58 -2.15 -16.04 -13.67
C GLY A 58 -0.80 -15.68 -13.07
N SER A 59 -0.39 -14.43 -13.22
CA SER A 59 0.92 -13.96 -12.77
C SER A 59 0.91 -12.49 -12.37
N VAL A 60 1.89 -12.13 -11.55
CA VAL A 60 2.26 -10.74 -11.25
C VAL A 60 3.59 -10.46 -11.93
N CYS A 61 3.70 -9.33 -12.63
CA CYS A 61 4.90 -8.94 -13.35
C CYS A 61 5.39 -7.55 -12.92
N LEU A 62 6.70 -7.35 -12.94
CA LEU A 62 7.34 -6.04 -12.94
C LEU A 62 7.83 -5.74 -14.35
N GLY A 63 7.15 -4.85 -15.05
CA GLY A 63 7.30 -4.69 -16.50
C GLY A 63 6.94 -5.99 -17.22
N GLU A 64 7.86 -6.50 -18.04
CA GLU A 64 7.65 -7.74 -18.80
C GLU A 64 8.02 -9.02 -18.01
N HIS A 65 8.62 -8.89 -16.82
CA HIS A 65 9.17 -10.02 -16.07
C HIS A 65 8.23 -10.51 -14.98
N PRO A 66 7.77 -11.78 -15.00
CA PRO A 66 7.03 -12.37 -13.91
C PRO A 66 7.85 -12.34 -12.61
N LEU A 67 7.20 -12.00 -11.48
CA LEU A 67 7.89 -12.01 -10.18
C LEU A 67 8.48 -13.38 -9.81
N ALA A 68 7.86 -14.45 -10.30
CA ALA A 68 8.34 -15.82 -10.07
C ALA A 68 9.74 -16.07 -10.64
N ASP A 69 10.12 -15.35 -11.70
CA ASP A 69 11.40 -15.49 -12.41
C ASP A 69 12.47 -14.55 -11.85
N LEU A 70 12.10 -13.61 -10.98
CA LEU A 70 12.99 -12.62 -10.40
C LEU A 70 13.59 -13.08 -9.07
N LYS A 71 14.85 -12.71 -8.85
CA LYS A 71 15.49 -12.90 -7.53
C LYS A 71 14.79 -12.01 -6.48
N ARG A 72 14.61 -12.53 -5.25
CA ARG A 72 14.00 -11.77 -4.15
C ARG A 72 14.63 -10.40 -3.92
N ARG A 73 15.96 -10.31 -4.06
CA ARG A 73 16.68 -9.05 -3.95
C ARG A 73 16.26 -8.04 -5.03
N THR A 74 16.10 -8.49 -6.27
CA THR A 74 15.65 -7.64 -7.38
C THR A 74 14.24 -7.13 -7.14
N ILE A 75 13.34 -8.00 -6.65
CA ILE A 75 11.97 -7.62 -6.29
C ILE A 75 12.02 -6.56 -5.18
N SER A 76 12.78 -6.81 -4.09
CA SER A 76 12.85 -5.89 -2.95
C SER A 76 13.60 -4.58 -3.22
N GLN A 77 14.31 -4.44 -4.33
CA GLN A 77 14.85 -3.16 -4.79
C GLN A 77 13.80 -2.32 -5.54
N GLN A 78 12.81 -2.96 -6.16
CA GLN A 78 11.78 -2.29 -6.97
C GLN A 78 10.44 -2.16 -6.26
N LEU A 79 10.16 -3.02 -5.28
CA LEU A 79 8.88 -3.10 -4.60
C LEU A 79 9.06 -3.03 -3.07
N GLY A 80 8.43 -2.04 -2.44
CA GLY A 80 8.37 -1.88 -1.00
C GLY A 80 6.98 -2.15 -0.47
N MET A 81 6.87 -2.72 0.73
CA MET A 81 5.58 -3.05 1.33
C MET A 81 5.49 -2.57 2.78
N VAL A 82 4.39 -1.90 3.10
CA VAL A 82 3.96 -1.60 4.47
C VAL A 82 2.88 -2.59 4.87
N PHE A 83 3.12 -3.34 5.93
CA PHE A 83 2.17 -4.31 6.51
C PHE A 83 1.29 -3.65 7.55
N GLN A 84 0.04 -4.10 7.70
CA GLN A 84 -0.90 -3.63 8.72
C GLN A 84 -0.43 -3.95 10.14
N GLU A 85 0.14 -5.14 10.35
CA GLU A 85 0.70 -5.57 11.64
C GLU A 85 2.14 -6.02 11.46
N ARG A 86 3.04 -5.49 12.29
CA ARG A 86 4.37 -6.03 12.49
C ARG A 86 4.39 -6.75 13.84
N GLN A 87 4.74 -8.02 13.83
CA GLN A 87 5.18 -8.69 15.06
C GLN A 87 6.63 -8.26 15.27
N ASP A 88 6.83 -7.26 16.11
CA ASP A 88 8.17 -6.81 16.51
C ASP A 88 8.77 -7.86 17.47
N GLY A 89 9.21 -8.97 16.92
CA GLY A 89 9.81 -10.08 17.69
C GLY A 89 11.24 -9.80 18.16
N PHE A 90 11.88 -8.73 17.68
CA PHE A 90 13.24 -8.34 18.02
C PHE A 90 13.29 -6.92 18.57
N PRO A 91 14.00 -6.68 19.70
CA PRO A 91 14.13 -5.34 20.27
C PRO A 91 15.09 -4.49 19.39
N ALA A 92 14.54 -3.79 18.41
CA ALA A 92 15.25 -2.84 17.56
C ALA A 92 14.82 -1.40 17.87
N THR A 93 15.74 -0.47 17.72
CA THR A 93 15.45 0.97 17.78
C THR A 93 14.73 1.42 16.51
N VAL A 94 14.14 2.60 16.56
CA VAL A 94 13.49 3.24 15.41
C VAL A 94 14.46 3.41 14.25
N LEU A 95 15.70 3.87 14.53
CA LEU A 95 16.72 4.04 13.50
C LEU A 95 17.14 2.71 12.89
N GLU A 96 17.42 1.69 13.71
CA GLU A 96 17.76 0.34 13.22
C GLU A 96 16.64 -0.23 12.34
N THR A 97 15.37 -0.02 12.73
CA THR A 97 14.21 -0.45 11.94
C THR A 97 14.13 0.28 10.60
N ALA A 98 14.36 1.58 10.57
CA ALA A 98 14.39 2.34 9.32
C ALA A 98 15.54 1.89 8.39
N LEU A 99 16.70 1.54 8.96
CA LEU A 99 17.87 1.03 8.22
C LEU A 99 17.61 -0.33 7.54
N ILE A 100 16.66 -1.15 8.02
CA ILE A 100 16.25 -2.38 7.33
C ILE A 100 15.85 -2.08 5.87
N GLY A 101 15.32 -0.89 5.59
CA GLY A 101 15.01 -0.45 4.23
C GLY A 101 16.23 -0.46 3.29
N ARG A 102 17.46 -0.42 3.82
CA ARG A 102 18.68 -0.46 3.00
C ARG A 102 19.17 -1.88 2.68
N HIS A 103 18.71 -2.92 3.38
CA HIS A 103 19.15 -4.30 3.16
C HIS A 103 19.11 -4.76 1.69
N PRO A 104 18.09 -4.42 0.86
CA PRO A 104 18.09 -4.80 -0.56
C PRO A 104 19.28 -4.24 -1.36
N TRP A 105 19.89 -3.15 -0.90
CA TRP A 105 20.96 -2.46 -1.59
C TRP A 105 22.36 -2.90 -1.12
N LEU A 106 22.45 -3.52 0.05
CA LEU A 106 23.71 -3.97 0.65
C LEU A 106 24.13 -5.36 0.11
N SER A 107 25.41 -5.58 -0.08
CA SER A 107 25.93 -6.93 -0.31
C SER A 107 25.91 -7.77 1.01
N PRO A 108 25.97 -9.12 0.96
CA PRO A 108 25.76 -9.97 2.12
C PRO A 108 26.65 -9.68 3.36
N TRP A 109 27.82 -9.09 3.16
CA TRP A 109 28.77 -8.77 4.22
C TRP A 109 29.00 -7.26 4.38
N GLN A 110 28.17 -6.47 3.72
CA GLN A 110 28.29 -5.01 3.79
C GLN A 110 27.43 -4.47 4.92
N MET A 111 28.04 -3.68 5.78
CA MET A 111 27.34 -2.89 6.79
C MET A 111 26.76 -1.63 6.19
N GLU A 112 25.74 -1.07 6.84
CA GLU A 112 25.19 0.24 6.49
C GLU A 112 26.25 1.31 6.58
N SER A 113 26.24 2.19 5.60
CA SER A 113 27.16 3.33 5.54
C SER A 113 26.56 4.58 6.20
N GLY A 114 27.37 5.58 6.46
CA GLY A 114 26.87 6.88 6.92
C GLY A 114 25.93 7.56 5.90
N ALA A 115 25.96 7.15 4.62
CA ALA A 115 24.97 7.60 3.63
C ALA A 115 23.61 6.92 3.85
N ASP A 116 23.59 5.63 4.15
CA ASP A 116 22.37 4.89 4.47
C ASP A 116 21.71 5.42 5.74
N GLU A 117 22.52 5.72 6.77
CA GLU A 117 22.02 6.33 8.01
C GLU A 117 21.40 7.71 7.76
N ARG A 118 22.02 8.56 6.92
CA ARG A 118 21.41 9.86 6.55
C ARG A 118 20.06 9.69 5.84
N LEU A 119 19.93 8.71 4.94
CA LEU A 119 18.67 8.40 4.27
C LEU A 119 17.60 7.97 5.28
N ALA A 120 17.95 7.08 6.21
CA ALA A 120 17.03 6.60 7.25
C ALA A 120 16.58 7.75 8.18
N ARG A 121 17.51 8.58 8.65
CA ARG A 121 17.20 9.76 9.49
C ARG A 121 16.31 10.76 8.73
N GLY A 122 16.62 11.06 7.47
CA GLY A 122 15.80 11.93 6.63
C GLY A 122 14.38 11.39 6.42
N ALA A 123 14.23 10.08 6.25
CA ALA A 123 12.92 9.45 6.16
C ALA A 123 12.13 9.54 7.49
N LEU A 124 12.79 9.33 8.62
CA LEU A 124 12.19 9.47 9.95
C LEU A 124 11.75 10.91 10.24
N GLU A 125 12.53 11.89 9.84
CA GLU A 125 12.17 13.33 9.99
C GLU A 125 10.94 13.67 9.13
N GLN A 126 10.86 13.20 7.88
CA GLN A 126 9.71 13.45 7.02
C GLN A 126 8.40 12.86 7.58
N LEU A 127 8.48 11.82 8.39
CA LEU A 127 7.35 11.18 9.07
C LEU A 127 7.15 11.68 10.53
N ASP A 128 7.85 12.72 10.95
CA ASP A 128 7.80 13.29 12.30
C ASP A 128 8.01 12.25 13.42
N VAL A 129 8.97 11.33 13.22
CA VAL A 129 9.41 10.33 14.19
C VAL A 129 10.95 10.33 14.39
N GLY A 130 11.65 11.29 13.83
CA GLY A 130 13.10 11.43 13.97
C GLY A 130 13.56 11.57 15.41
N HIS A 131 12.78 12.28 16.23
CA HIS A 131 13.04 12.46 17.67
C HIS A 131 12.92 11.15 18.50
N LEU A 132 12.42 10.07 17.90
CA LEU A 132 12.26 8.76 18.51
C LEU A 132 13.37 7.77 18.09
N SER A 133 14.38 8.21 17.34
CA SER A 133 15.39 7.37 16.68
C SER A 133 16.03 6.33 17.60
N ASP A 134 16.29 6.66 18.84
CA ASP A 134 16.96 5.78 19.83
C ASP A 134 15.97 4.97 20.68
N ARG A 135 14.66 5.18 20.53
CA ARG A 135 13.63 4.40 21.24
C ARG A 135 13.43 3.05 20.61
N LEU A 136 13.09 2.06 21.42
CA LEU A 136 12.68 0.74 20.94
C LEU A 136 11.29 0.81 20.28
N VAL A 137 11.13 0.20 19.10
CA VAL A 137 9.88 0.22 18.32
C VAL A 137 8.69 -0.36 19.09
N ASN A 138 8.90 -1.38 19.93
CA ASN A 138 7.86 -2.00 20.75
C ASN A 138 7.31 -1.06 21.85
N THR A 139 7.98 0.06 22.16
CA THR A 139 7.52 1.07 23.13
C THR A 139 6.71 2.20 22.51
N LEU A 140 6.57 2.20 21.19
CA LEU A 140 5.86 3.22 20.44
C LEU A 140 4.35 3.01 20.45
N SER A 141 3.59 4.09 20.28
CA SER A 141 2.15 4.02 19.96
C SER A 141 1.91 3.37 18.58
N GLY A 142 0.67 2.96 18.30
CA GLY A 142 0.30 2.39 17.00
C GLY A 142 0.60 3.35 15.84
N GLY A 143 0.27 4.63 16.00
CA GLY A 143 0.53 5.65 14.97
C GLY A 143 2.02 5.94 14.75
N GLU A 144 2.83 5.99 15.82
CA GLU A 144 4.28 6.13 15.68
C GLU A 144 4.88 4.92 14.96
N ARG A 145 4.48 3.68 15.32
CA ARG A 145 4.93 2.46 14.62
C ARG A 145 4.55 2.47 13.14
N GLN A 146 3.34 2.92 12.80
CA GLN A 146 2.90 3.04 11.41
C GLN A 146 3.79 4.01 10.63
N ARG A 147 4.10 5.17 11.20
CA ARG A 147 4.99 6.16 10.57
C ARG A 147 6.42 5.63 10.41
N VAL A 148 6.95 4.91 11.39
CA VAL A 148 8.26 4.22 11.28
C VAL A 148 8.24 3.17 10.17
N ALA A 149 7.16 2.41 10.01
CA ALA A 149 7.01 1.43 8.94
C ALA A 149 7.05 2.10 7.56
N ILE A 150 6.37 3.24 7.40
CA ILE A 150 6.38 4.02 6.15
C ILE A 150 7.78 4.61 5.92
N ALA A 151 8.44 5.13 6.97
CA ALA A 151 9.82 5.64 6.89
C ALA A 151 10.81 4.55 6.45
N THR A 152 10.61 3.29 6.87
CA THR A 152 11.43 2.15 6.42
C THR A 152 11.31 1.93 4.91
N VAL A 153 10.10 2.02 4.35
CA VAL A 153 9.88 1.90 2.90
C VAL A 153 10.40 3.14 2.16
N LEU A 154 10.28 4.32 2.76
CA LEU A 154 10.88 5.55 2.21
C LEU A 154 12.42 5.44 2.14
N THR A 155 13.06 4.86 3.17
CA THR A 155 14.50 4.58 3.22
C THR A 155 14.92 3.54 2.17
N GLN A 156 14.06 2.56 1.87
CA GLN A 156 14.26 1.57 0.82
C GLN A 156 14.24 2.22 -0.56
N ALA A 157 13.44 3.28 -0.76
CA ALA A 157 13.26 4.01 -2.01
C ALA A 157 12.87 3.12 -3.22
N PRO A 158 11.80 2.31 -3.12
CA PRO A 158 11.38 1.42 -4.20
C PRO A 158 10.66 2.21 -5.31
N ASP A 159 10.55 1.60 -6.50
CA ASP A 159 9.75 2.14 -7.61
C ASP A 159 8.24 1.99 -7.36
N THR A 160 7.83 0.91 -6.71
CA THR A 160 6.42 0.61 -6.40
C THR A 160 6.21 0.43 -4.91
N TRP A 161 5.19 1.13 -4.38
CA TRP A 161 4.78 1.08 -2.98
C TRP A 161 3.50 0.26 -2.85
N LEU A 162 3.51 -0.77 -2.02
CA LEU A 162 2.34 -1.54 -1.62
C LEU A 162 2.04 -1.27 -0.15
N LEU A 163 0.84 -0.75 0.17
CA LEU A 163 0.52 -0.35 1.53
C LEU A 163 -0.79 -0.99 2.00
N ASP A 164 -0.72 -1.68 3.13
CA ASP A 164 -1.90 -2.23 3.80
C ASP A 164 -2.37 -1.24 4.88
N GLU A 165 -3.42 -0.49 4.56
CA GLU A 165 -4.06 0.49 5.44
C GLU A 165 -3.08 1.53 6.03
N PRO A 166 -2.39 2.31 5.19
CA PRO A 166 -1.31 3.20 5.63
C PRO A 166 -1.76 4.30 6.60
N THR A 167 -3.04 4.61 6.66
CA THR A 167 -3.62 5.68 7.49
C THR A 167 -4.19 5.18 8.82
N ASN A 168 -4.17 3.86 9.07
CA ASN A 168 -4.69 3.31 10.33
C ASN A 168 -3.89 3.77 11.54
N HIS A 169 -4.59 3.96 12.66
CA HIS A 169 -4.03 4.42 13.95
C HIS A 169 -3.42 5.84 13.92
N LEU A 170 -3.57 6.56 12.82
CA LEU A 170 -3.12 7.94 12.68
C LEU A 170 -4.26 8.92 13.00
N ASP A 171 -3.94 10.02 13.66
CA ASP A 171 -4.83 11.17 13.73
C ASP A 171 -4.93 11.87 12.37
N LEU A 172 -5.88 12.79 12.23
CA LEU A 172 -6.17 13.47 10.96
C LEU A 172 -4.94 14.17 10.38
N HIS A 173 -4.12 14.81 11.22
CA HIS A 173 -2.93 15.52 10.75
C HIS A 173 -1.93 14.55 10.11
N HIS A 174 -1.62 13.46 10.78
CA HIS A 174 -0.68 12.45 10.29
C HIS A 174 -1.24 11.65 9.11
N GLN A 175 -2.58 11.41 9.05
CA GLN A 175 -3.21 10.82 7.86
C GLN A 175 -2.96 11.66 6.61
N VAL A 176 -3.22 12.97 6.71
CA VAL A 176 -3.00 13.91 5.60
C VAL A 176 -1.52 13.96 5.23
N SER A 177 -0.61 14.05 6.20
CA SER A 177 0.84 14.09 5.95
C SER A 177 1.34 12.84 5.22
N VAL A 178 0.88 11.65 5.60
CA VAL A 178 1.22 10.38 4.93
C VAL A 178 0.68 10.36 3.50
N LEU A 179 -0.58 10.76 3.27
CA LEU A 179 -1.17 10.77 1.94
C LEU A 179 -0.50 11.82 1.02
N GLN A 180 -0.09 12.96 1.56
CA GLN A 180 0.72 13.95 0.84
C GLN A 180 2.08 13.38 0.44
N LEU A 181 2.79 12.71 1.36
CA LEU A 181 4.03 12.02 1.06
C LEU A 181 3.86 11.00 -0.07
N LEU A 182 2.82 10.15 -0.02
CA LEU A 182 2.55 9.16 -1.07
C LEU A 182 2.23 9.84 -2.42
N THR A 183 1.53 10.97 -2.39
CA THR A 183 1.29 11.78 -3.60
C THR A 183 2.58 12.35 -4.18
N GLU A 184 3.50 12.81 -3.34
CA GLU A 184 4.82 13.27 -3.78
C GLU A 184 5.66 12.13 -4.37
N GLN A 185 5.59 10.93 -3.78
CA GLN A 185 6.23 9.75 -4.35
C GLN A 185 5.67 9.43 -5.75
N ALA A 186 4.34 9.47 -5.92
CA ALA A 186 3.72 9.27 -7.24
C ALA A 186 4.13 10.36 -8.22
N ARG A 187 4.09 11.63 -7.85
CA ARG A 187 4.55 12.75 -8.70
C ARG A 187 6.02 12.64 -9.11
N SER A 188 6.85 11.99 -8.31
CA SER A 188 8.24 11.67 -8.66
C SER A 188 8.39 10.50 -9.63
N GLY A 189 7.27 9.94 -10.11
CA GLY A 189 7.21 8.84 -11.07
C GLY A 189 7.11 7.44 -10.44
N ARG A 190 7.00 7.32 -9.10
CA ARG A 190 6.77 6.02 -8.44
C ARG A 190 5.32 5.61 -8.53
N SER A 191 5.05 4.31 -8.38
CA SER A 191 3.69 3.77 -8.32
C SER A 191 3.27 3.54 -6.88
N VAL A 192 2.03 3.88 -6.53
CA VAL A 192 1.46 3.67 -5.19
C VAL A 192 0.20 2.81 -5.32
N PHE A 193 0.14 1.71 -4.58
CA PHE A 193 -1.02 0.83 -4.51
C PHE A 193 -1.36 0.57 -3.04
N MET A 194 -2.52 1.03 -2.57
CA MET A 194 -2.86 0.98 -1.15
C MET A 194 -4.26 0.44 -0.89
N CYS A 195 -4.39 -0.42 0.11
CA CYS A 195 -5.68 -0.80 0.67
C CYS A 195 -6.19 0.31 1.57
N LEU A 196 -7.45 0.69 1.40
CA LEU A 196 -8.10 1.71 2.21
C LEU A 196 -9.44 1.18 2.74
N HIS A 197 -9.83 1.66 3.92
CA HIS A 197 -11.18 1.44 4.48
C HIS A 197 -12.08 2.65 4.25
N ASP A 198 -11.50 3.84 4.25
CA ASP A 198 -12.24 5.08 4.08
C ASP A 198 -12.44 5.38 2.59
N LEU A 199 -13.71 5.30 2.17
CA LEU A 199 -14.14 5.59 0.83
C LEU A 199 -13.84 7.04 0.41
N ASN A 200 -13.97 7.98 1.33
CA ASN A 200 -13.75 9.40 1.04
C ASN A 200 -12.25 9.72 0.91
N LEU A 201 -11.39 9.03 1.65
CA LEU A 201 -9.95 9.11 1.40
C LEU A 201 -9.60 8.56 0.01
N ALA A 202 -10.19 7.41 -0.37
CA ALA A 202 -9.96 6.85 -1.71
C ALA A 202 -10.43 7.81 -2.82
N ALA A 203 -11.60 8.41 -2.66
CA ALA A 203 -12.15 9.37 -3.61
C ALA A 203 -11.27 10.62 -3.79
N ARG A 204 -10.59 11.05 -2.73
CA ARG A 204 -9.81 12.29 -2.74
C ARG A 204 -8.34 12.10 -3.15
N TRP A 205 -7.78 10.91 -2.95
CA TRP A 205 -6.34 10.70 -3.08
C TRP A 205 -5.94 9.68 -4.15
N CYS A 206 -6.88 8.92 -4.72
CA CYS A 206 -6.55 7.89 -5.70
C CYS A 206 -6.96 8.29 -7.11
N ASP A 207 -6.07 8.02 -8.08
CA ASP A 207 -6.36 8.20 -9.52
C ASP A 207 -7.16 7.03 -10.07
N HIS A 208 -6.92 5.83 -9.52
CA HIS A 208 -7.55 4.57 -9.92
C HIS A 208 -8.05 3.81 -8.68
N LEU A 209 -9.10 3.04 -8.89
CA LEU A 209 -9.66 2.18 -7.84
C LEU A 209 -9.80 0.74 -8.34
N LEU A 210 -9.65 -0.19 -7.42
CA LEU A 210 -10.03 -1.58 -7.55
C LEU A 210 -11.03 -1.89 -6.45
N LEU A 211 -12.23 -2.31 -6.84
CA LEU A 211 -13.32 -2.72 -5.95
C LEU A 211 -13.36 -4.25 -5.87
N LEU A 212 -13.19 -4.80 -4.66
CA LEU A 212 -13.26 -6.23 -4.41
C LEU A 212 -14.58 -6.56 -3.69
N TYR A 213 -15.48 -7.25 -4.38
CA TYR A 213 -16.77 -7.64 -3.85
C TYR A 213 -16.71 -8.91 -3.00
N PRO A 214 -17.63 -9.08 -2.03
CA PRO A 214 -17.66 -10.27 -1.16
C PRO A 214 -17.82 -11.60 -1.90
N ASN A 215 -18.48 -11.58 -3.06
CA ASN A 215 -18.75 -12.76 -3.89
C ASN A 215 -17.56 -13.17 -4.79
N GLY A 216 -16.43 -12.44 -4.75
CA GLY A 216 -15.25 -12.70 -5.57
C GLY A 216 -15.22 -11.96 -6.90
N GLU A 217 -16.28 -11.21 -7.24
CA GLU A 217 -16.23 -10.27 -8.37
C GLU A 217 -15.31 -9.11 -8.06
N ALA A 218 -14.77 -8.50 -9.10
CA ALA A 218 -13.94 -7.30 -9.00
C ALA A 218 -14.18 -6.37 -10.19
N CYS A 219 -14.01 -5.08 -9.97
CA CYS A 219 -13.92 -4.11 -11.06
C CYS A 219 -12.83 -3.08 -10.73
N TRP A 220 -12.22 -2.53 -11.77
CA TRP A 220 -11.12 -1.59 -11.63
C TRP A 220 -11.08 -0.58 -12.78
N GLY A 221 -10.46 0.56 -12.52
CA GLY A 221 -10.31 1.61 -13.52
C GLY A 221 -10.07 2.98 -12.90
N PRO A 222 -10.15 4.05 -13.71
CA PRO A 222 -10.09 5.43 -13.23
C PRO A 222 -11.09 5.68 -12.11
N ALA A 223 -10.67 6.39 -11.06
CA ALA A 223 -11.48 6.62 -9.86
C ALA A 223 -12.85 7.24 -10.20
N GLU A 224 -12.91 8.18 -11.13
CA GLU A 224 -14.15 8.81 -11.58
C GLU A 224 -15.21 7.83 -12.12
N ARG A 225 -14.76 6.69 -12.69
CA ARG A 225 -15.65 5.64 -13.21
C ARG A 225 -16.04 4.63 -12.14
N MET A 226 -15.22 4.47 -11.12
CA MET A 226 -15.45 3.50 -10.04
C MET A 226 -16.25 4.09 -8.88
N LEU A 227 -16.18 5.42 -8.69
CA LEU A 227 -16.87 6.16 -7.63
C LEU A 227 -18.32 6.47 -8.00
N VAL A 228 -19.08 5.44 -8.40
CA VAL A 228 -20.50 5.57 -8.69
C VAL A 228 -21.32 4.96 -7.54
N PRO A 229 -22.39 5.64 -7.06
CA PRO A 229 -23.17 5.19 -5.89
C PRO A 229 -23.56 3.72 -5.97
N ALA A 230 -24.14 3.29 -7.08
CA ALA A 230 -24.62 1.90 -7.24
C ALA A 230 -23.51 0.83 -7.06
N ALA A 231 -22.28 1.10 -7.50
CA ALA A 231 -21.14 0.20 -7.32
C ALA A 231 -20.70 0.13 -5.86
N LEU A 232 -20.67 1.29 -5.19
CA LEU A 232 -20.25 1.42 -3.80
C LEU A 232 -21.29 0.91 -2.82
N GLU A 233 -22.58 1.17 -3.06
CA GLU A 233 -23.69 0.62 -2.30
C GLU A 233 -23.71 -0.92 -2.37
N ARG A 234 -23.51 -1.47 -3.58
CA ARG A 234 -23.33 -2.91 -3.74
C ARG A 234 -22.10 -3.45 -3.01
N LEU A 235 -21.01 -2.67 -2.96
CA LEU A 235 -19.75 -3.08 -2.32
C LEU A 235 -19.89 -3.19 -0.81
N TYR A 236 -20.62 -2.24 -0.18
CA TYR A 236 -20.73 -2.11 1.27
C TYR A 236 -22.09 -2.55 1.81
N ASP A 237 -23.04 -2.94 0.94
CA ASP A 237 -24.43 -3.25 1.30
C ASP A 237 -25.07 -2.11 2.11
N GLN A 238 -24.85 -0.86 1.67
CA GLN A 238 -25.26 0.35 2.37
C GLN A 238 -25.64 1.44 1.36
N GLU A 239 -26.83 2.03 1.52
CA GLU A 239 -27.28 3.19 0.73
C GLU A 239 -26.42 4.43 1.04
N LEU A 240 -26.03 5.16 0.00
CA LEU A 240 -25.12 6.29 0.09
C LEU A 240 -25.70 7.57 -0.51
N LEU A 241 -25.62 8.66 0.23
CA LEU A 241 -25.80 9.99 -0.33
C LEU A 241 -24.46 10.48 -0.88
N THR A 242 -24.50 11.08 -2.06
CA THR A 242 -23.33 11.72 -2.66
C THR A 242 -23.49 13.23 -2.60
N VAL A 243 -22.49 13.90 -2.05
CA VAL A 243 -22.42 15.37 -1.95
C VAL A 243 -21.13 15.81 -2.64
N ASP A 244 -21.21 16.81 -3.52
CA ASP A 244 -20.00 17.41 -4.08
C ASP A 244 -19.38 18.38 -3.07
N VAL A 245 -18.09 18.23 -2.81
CA VAL A 245 -17.30 19.12 -1.96
C VAL A 245 -16.02 19.48 -2.70
N ASP A 246 -15.92 20.71 -3.15
CA ASP A 246 -14.77 21.23 -3.90
C ASP A 246 -14.44 20.40 -5.17
N GLY A 247 -15.46 19.92 -5.88
CA GLY A 247 -15.31 19.12 -7.11
C GLY A 247 -14.94 17.66 -6.87
N ALA A 248 -14.97 17.19 -5.63
CA ALA A 248 -14.77 15.79 -5.28
C ALA A 248 -16.04 15.22 -4.62
N PRO A 249 -16.44 13.95 -4.94
CA PRO A 249 -17.60 13.34 -4.31
C PRO A 249 -17.27 12.97 -2.85
N LEU A 250 -18.17 13.35 -1.95
CA LEU A 250 -18.22 12.89 -0.56
C LEU A 250 -19.39 11.92 -0.41
N PHE A 251 -19.12 10.72 0.09
CA PHE A 251 -20.11 9.67 0.28
C PHE A 251 -20.50 9.59 1.77
N VAL A 252 -21.79 9.72 2.03
CA VAL A 252 -22.35 9.72 3.39
C VAL A 252 -23.36 8.58 3.50
N PRO A 253 -23.18 7.63 4.44
CA PRO A 253 -24.16 6.57 4.65
C PRO A 253 -25.53 7.14 5.04
N VAL A 254 -26.60 6.63 4.42
CA VAL A 254 -27.97 6.97 4.80
C VAL A 254 -28.25 6.34 6.17
N LYS A 255 -28.80 7.14 7.08
CA LYS A 255 -29.23 6.67 8.39
C LYS A 255 -30.74 6.35 8.31
N TYR A 256 -31.09 5.11 8.60
CA TYR A 256 -32.48 4.68 8.78
C TYR A 256 -33.01 4.96 10.17
#